data_b5804d3754466435889d8b53e1d359ad
#
_entry.id   b5804d3754466435889d8b53e1d359ad
#
_cell.length_a   1.000
_cell.length_b   1.000
_cell.length_c   1.000
_cell.angle_alpha   90.00
_cell.angle_beta   90.00
_cell.angle_gamma   90.00
#
_symmetry.space_group_name_H-M   'P 1'
#
loop_
_entity.id
_entity.type
_entity.pdbx_description
1 polymer ?
#
loop_
_entity_poly.entity_id
_entity_poly.type
_entity_poly.pdbx_seq_one_letter_code
_entity_poly.pdbx_strand_id
1 'polypeptide(L)'
;MVLDIFQVMLQRELNYNPPYYIQSIRCFVSVMDDHRKWRSDICQWYYSVVDHLEIDREIVSFAIDYFDRFVTIIGKESTHKADRMDVEEYQLFALTCLYVATKTHSTVIFNSLKESKGMNADINSFASLSRNRFDAQHIIEAERCLLFRLEWNINTVSPLSFVRYMLTLLSNHWKVQSHTKELALDALCEISSYITELAICMPEMTEMKTLSCTGTTATLRGCYVPSYIAFSSILMAMELFTIEAISDKIRINFAEIMSTNSKKICDKDICDFLHSENQDIQNLMAILRKDFHPEVVIEKAMLCDQHPIAVAFKQGLLALKTCSHDGIQAPDFVEPQVVFQK
;
A
#
# COMPACT_ATOMS: atom_id res chain seq x y z
N MET A 1 14.08 -8.61 -19.39
CA MET A 1 12.83 -9.20 -18.85
C MET A 1 12.38 -8.53 -17.54
N VAL A 2 13.09 -8.64 -16.39
CA VAL A 2 12.64 -7.99 -15.13
C VAL A 2 12.52 -6.46 -15.27
N LEU A 3 13.50 -5.85 -15.92
CA LEU A 3 13.50 -4.41 -16.17
C LEU A 3 12.34 -3.98 -17.09
N ASP A 4 12.04 -4.76 -18.11
CA ASP A 4 10.94 -4.47 -19.04
C ASP A 4 9.59 -4.54 -18.31
N ILE A 5 9.42 -5.50 -17.39
CA ILE A 5 8.22 -5.61 -16.55
C ILE A 5 8.10 -4.37 -15.65
N PHE A 6 9.18 -3.96 -15.00
CA PHE A 6 9.18 -2.77 -14.15
C PHE A 6 8.79 -1.50 -14.92
N GLN A 7 9.28 -1.34 -16.15
CA GLN A 7 8.88 -0.24 -17.03
C GLN A 7 7.40 -0.29 -17.39
N VAL A 8 6.87 -1.48 -17.71
CA VAL A 8 5.43 -1.66 -17.98
C VAL A 8 4.59 -1.33 -16.74
N MET A 9 5.05 -1.69 -15.53
CA MET A 9 4.36 -1.34 -14.29
C MET A 9 4.28 0.18 -14.09
N LEU A 10 5.39 0.90 -14.28
CA LEU A 10 5.42 2.36 -14.19
C LEU A 10 4.52 3.01 -15.27
N GLN A 11 4.55 2.49 -16.50
CA GLN A 11 3.66 2.99 -17.57
C GLN A 11 2.19 2.76 -17.24
N ARG A 12 1.84 1.60 -16.67
CA ARG A 12 0.48 1.34 -16.19
C ARG A 12 0.09 2.33 -15.09
N GLU A 13 0.93 2.51 -14.08
CA GLU A 13 0.69 3.46 -13.00
C GLU A 13 0.40 4.88 -13.52
N LEU A 14 1.16 5.36 -14.51
CA LEU A 14 0.92 6.65 -15.15
C LEU A 14 -0.43 6.71 -15.87
N ASN A 15 -0.87 5.61 -16.48
CA ASN A 15 -2.14 5.53 -17.17
C ASN A 15 -3.34 5.46 -16.21
N TYR A 16 -3.17 4.79 -15.05
CA TYR A 16 -4.25 4.57 -14.06
C TYR A 16 -4.34 5.65 -12.99
N ASN A 17 -3.25 6.35 -12.70
CA ASN A 17 -3.20 7.48 -11.76
C ASN A 17 -2.87 8.79 -12.49
N PRO A 18 -3.71 9.28 -13.39
CA PRO A 18 -3.44 10.52 -14.08
C PRO A 18 -3.40 11.70 -13.09
N PRO A 19 -2.56 12.71 -13.33
CA PRO A 19 -2.35 13.84 -12.40
C PRO A 19 -3.63 14.57 -11.98
N TYR A 20 -4.67 14.56 -12.83
CA TYR A 20 -5.96 15.19 -12.54
C TYR A 20 -6.80 14.45 -11.50
N TYR A 21 -6.60 13.12 -11.33
CA TYR A 21 -7.28 12.33 -10.31
C TYR A 21 -6.98 12.87 -8.91
N ILE A 22 -5.74 13.19 -8.66
CA ILE A 22 -5.22 13.71 -7.39
C ILE A 22 -5.69 15.14 -7.12
N GLN A 23 -5.74 15.99 -8.14
CA GLN A 23 -6.32 17.35 -8.01
C GLN A 23 -7.80 17.31 -7.63
N SER A 24 -8.52 16.30 -8.10
CA SER A 24 -9.95 16.15 -7.84
C SER A 24 -10.26 15.80 -6.38
N ILE A 25 -9.40 15.03 -5.73
CA ILE A 25 -9.55 14.71 -4.29
C ILE A 25 -9.50 15.97 -3.43
N ARG A 26 -8.76 17.01 -3.82
CA ARG A 26 -8.63 18.26 -3.07
C ARG A 26 -9.88 19.15 -3.07
N CYS A 27 -10.71 19.06 -4.10
CA CYS A 27 -11.87 19.96 -4.24
C CYS A 27 -13.06 19.58 -3.34
N PHE A 28 -13.06 18.42 -2.68
CA PHE A 28 -14.21 17.85 -1.97
C PHE A 28 -14.00 17.66 -0.46
N VAL A 29 -13.32 18.60 0.18
CA VAL A 29 -12.94 18.53 1.61
C VAL A 29 -14.10 18.12 2.53
N SER A 30 -15.34 18.51 2.25
CA SER A 30 -16.47 18.28 3.17
C SER A 30 -17.09 16.88 3.08
N VAL A 31 -16.99 16.18 1.93
CA VAL A 31 -17.44 14.78 1.76
C VAL A 31 -16.33 13.81 2.21
N MET A 32 -15.09 14.26 2.12
CA MET A 32 -13.90 13.47 2.45
C MET A 32 -13.60 13.40 3.95
N ASP A 33 -14.17 14.25 4.79
CA ASP A 33 -13.91 14.21 6.24
C ASP A 33 -14.40 12.89 6.87
N ASP A 34 -15.59 12.43 6.47
CA ASP A 34 -16.12 11.14 6.93
C ASP A 34 -15.33 9.96 6.33
N HIS A 35 -14.97 10.03 5.04
CA HIS A 35 -14.15 9.01 4.40
C HIS A 35 -12.80 8.85 5.09
N ARG A 36 -12.09 9.94 5.39
CA ARG A 36 -10.82 9.93 6.11
C ARG A 36 -10.91 9.25 7.45
N LYS A 37 -11.95 9.58 8.22
CA LYS A 37 -12.20 9.02 9.54
C LYS A 37 -12.37 7.50 9.48
N TRP A 38 -13.11 6.99 8.49
CA TRP A 38 -13.46 5.58 8.41
C TRP A 38 -12.49 4.75 7.56
N ARG A 39 -11.68 5.41 6.71
CA ARG A 39 -10.76 4.72 5.79
C ARG A 39 -9.74 3.85 6.52
N SER A 40 -9.16 4.35 7.60
CA SER A 40 -8.22 3.57 8.42
C SER A 40 -8.87 2.34 9.03
N ASP A 41 -10.09 2.48 9.55
CA ASP A 41 -10.86 1.36 10.12
C ASP A 41 -11.19 0.32 9.05
N ILE A 42 -11.53 0.76 7.83
CA ILE A 42 -11.78 -0.13 6.69
C ILE A 42 -10.51 -0.87 6.27
N CYS A 43 -9.36 -0.20 6.19
CA CYS A 43 -8.09 -0.85 5.89
C CYS A 43 -7.78 -1.95 6.92
N GLN A 44 -7.92 -1.65 8.20
CA GLN A 44 -7.69 -2.62 9.28
C GLN A 44 -8.67 -3.79 9.19
N TRP A 45 -9.94 -3.49 8.89
CA TRP A 45 -10.94 -4.53 8.68
C TRP A 45 -10.61 -5.40 7.46
N TYR A 46 -10.15 -4.82 6.33
CA TYR A 46 -9.73 -5.58 5.17
C TYR A 46 -8.59 -6.54 5.51
N TYR A 47 -7.55 -6.08 6.21
CA TYR A 47 -6.46 -6.96 6.65
C TYR A 47 -6.97 -8.10 7.55
N SER A 48 -7.86 -7.80 8.49
CA SER A 48 -8.47 -8.81 9.35
C SER A 48 -9.26 -9.86 8.54
N VAL A 49 -9.98 -9.45 7.49
CA VAL A 49 -10.72 -10.36 6.62
C VAL A 49 -9.78 -11.22 5.77
N VAL A 50 -8.78 -10.63 5.13
CA VAL A 50 -7.85 -11.39 4.27
C VAL A 50 -7.02 -12.38 5.08
N ASP A 51 -6.63 -12.03 6.32
CA ASP A 51 -5.95 -12.93 7.25
C ASP A 51 -6.89 -14.08 7.69
N HIS A 52 -8.16 -13.79 7.98
CA HIS A 52 -9.15 -14.81 8.34
C HIS A 52 -9.48 -15.77 7.19
N LEU A 53 -9.51 -15.25 5.96
CA LEU A 53 -9.76 -16.04 4.75
C LEU A 53 -8.50 -16.71 4.18
N GLU A 54 -7.34 -16.49 4.80
CA GLU A 54 -6.03 -16.99 4.34
C GLU A 54 -5.72 -16.63 2.87
N ILE A 55 -6.11 -15.41 2.44
CA ILE A 55 -5.81 -14.88 1.12
C ILE A 55 -4.68 -13.86 1.19
N ASP A 56 -4.04 -13.58 0.02
CA ASP A 56 -2.89 -12.67 -0.03
C ASP A 56 -3.27 -11.26 0.43
N ARG A 57 -2.48 -10.72 1.35
CA ARG A 57 -2.66 -9.36 1.90
C ARG A 57 -2.54 -8.27 0.84
N GLU A 58 -1.90 -8.55 -0.31
CA GLU A 58 -1.85 -7.63 -1.45
C GLU A 58 -3.24 -7.24 -1.98
N ILE A 59 -4.25 -8.10 -1.79
CA ILE A 59 -5.66 -7.85 -2.14
C ILE A 59 -6.17 -6.56 -1.50
N VAL A 60 -5.72 -6.23 -0.28
CA VAL A 60 -6.12 -5.00 0.41
C VAL A 60 -5.71 -3.76 -0.38
N SER A 61 -4.53 -3.77 -1.01
CA SER A 61 -4.06 -2.65 -1.83
C SER A 61 -5.01 -2.35 -2.99
N PHE A 62 -5.50 -3.39 -3.67
CA PHE A 62 -6.46 -3.25 -4.77
C PHE A 62 -7.83 -2.81 -4.27
N ALA A 63 -8.31 -3.41 -3.17
CA ALA A 63 -9.60 -3.07 -2.60
C ALA A 63 -9.68 -1.60 -2.17
N ILE A 64 -8.63 -1.09 -1.53
CA ILE A 64 -8.53 0.31 -1.12
C ILE A 64 -8.42 1.24 -2.33
N ASP A 65 -7.64 0.89 -3.36
CA ASP A 65 -7.58 1.68 -4.59
C ASP A 65 -8.96 1.81 -5.24
N TYR A 66 -9.70 0.72 -5.37
CA TYR A 66 -11.06 0.76 -5.91
C TYR A 66 -11.99 1.62 -5.08
N PHE A 67 -11.91 1.48 -3.76
CA PHE A 67 -12.76 2.19 -2.83
C PHE A 67 -12.47 3.70 -2.83
N ASP A 68 -11.21 4.11 -2.72
CA ASP A 68 -10.81 5.52 -2.75
C ASP A 68 -11.22 6.19 -4.06
N ARG A 69 -11.05 5.51 -5.19
CA ARG A 69 -11.46 6.00 -6.52
C ARG A 69 -12.97 6.12 -6.63
N PHE A 70 -13.71 5.10 -6.19
CA PHE A 70 -15.17 5.12 -6.20
C PHE A 70 -15.75 6.26 -5.36
N VAL A 71 -15.30 6.40 -4.11
CA VAL A 71 -15.73 7.50 -3.23
C VAL A 71 -15.42 8.87 -3.83
N THR A 72 -14.26 9.01 -4.49
CA THR A 72 -13.88 10.23 -5.20
C THR A 72 -14.83 10.56 -6.35
N ILE A 73 -15.25 9.56 -7.14
CA ILE A 73 -16.17 9.75 -8.26
C ILE A 73 -17.54 10.18 -7.74
N ILE A 74 -18.08 9.47 -6.74
CA ILE A 74 -19.37 9.82 -6.12
C ILE A 74 -19.32 11.23 -5.50
N GLY A 75 -18.23 11.55 -4.80
CA GLY A 75 -18.05 12.90 -4.22
C GLY A 75 -18.06 14.03 -5.25
N LYS A 76 -17.56 13.79 -6.48
CA LYS A 76 -17.60 14.78 -7.58
C LYS A 76 -19.01 14.98 -8.16
N GLU A 77 -19.78 13.91 -8.23
CA GLU A 77 -21.13 13.94 -8.81
C GLU A 77 -22.17 14.54 -7.83
N SER A 78 -21.90 14.41 -6.52
CA SER A 78 -22.77 14.93 -5.46
C SER A 78 -22.69 16.46 -5.36
N THR A 79 -23.62 17.16 -5.98
CA THR A 79 -23.71 18.63 -5.92
C THR A 79 -24.40 19.13 -4.65
N HIS A 80 -25.17 18.30 -3.97
CA HIS A 80 -25.93 18.63 -2.77
C HIS A 80 -25.62 17.68 -1.60
N LYS A 81 -25.80 18.18 -0.35
CA LYS A 81 -25.64 17.36 0.87
C LYS A 81 -26.55 16.13 0.90
N ALA A 82 -27.70 16.20 0.21
CA ALA A 82 -28.68 15.10 0.15
C ALA A 82 -28.20 13.91 -0.72
N ASP A 83 -27.23 14.14 -1.61
CA ASP A 83 -26.71 13.11 -2.53
C ASP A 83 -25.50 12.38 -1.93
N ARG A 84 -25.19 12.56 -0.64
CA ARG A 84 -24.09 11.91 0.03
C ARG A 84 -24.42 10.43 0.27
N MET A 85 -23.43 9.60 0.04
CA MET A 85 -23.46 8.19 0.43
C MET A 85 -23.71 8.10 1.94
N ASP A 86 -24.71 7.35 2.36
CA ASP A 86 -24.95 7.08 3.76
C ASP A 86 -23.97 6.02 4.30
N VAL A 87 -24.02 5.78 5.61
CA VAL A 87 -23.09 4.83 6.28
C VAL A 87 -23.31 3.40 5.78
N GLU A 88 -24.55 3.04 5.46
CA GLU A 88 -24.89 1.69 4.99
C GLU A 88 -24.37 1.45 3.57
N GLU A 89 -24.58 2.41 2.66
CA GLU A 89 -24.02 2.39 1.32
C GLU A 89 -22.48 2.36 1.36
N TYR A 90 -21.87 3.17 2.23
CA TYR A 90 -20.42 3.20 2.42
C TYR A 90 -19.86 1.83 2.82
N GLN A 91 -20.52 1.15 3.77
CA GLN A 91 -20.14 -0.19 4.20
C GLN A 91 -20.37 -1.25 3.11
N LEU A 92 -21.47 -1.15 2.35
CA LEU A 92 -21.74 -2.04 1.24
C LEU A 92 -20.67 -1.92 0.15
N PHE A 93 -20.31 -0.70 -0.25
CA PHE A 93 -19.27 -0.51 -1.27
C PHE A 93 -17.89 -0.89 -0.76
N ALA A 94 -17.56 -0.67 0.52
CA ALA A 94 -16.32 -1.18 1.11
C ALA A 94 -16.26 -2.72 1.00
N LEU A 95 -17.30 -3.43 1.43
CA LEU A 95 -17.41 -4.89 1.30
C LEU A 95 -17.28 -5.34 -0.17
N THR A 96 -17.95 -4.65 -1.07
CA THR A 96 -17.96 -4.97 -2.50
C THR A 96 -16.59 -4.75 -3.15
N CYS A 97 -15.87 -3.69 -2.78
CA CYS A 97 -14.50 -3.47 -3.27
C CYS A 97 -13.56 -4.61 -2.88
N LEU A 98 -13.64 -5.09 -1.64
CA LEU A 98 -12.86 -6.25 -1.20
C LEU A 98 -13.25 -7.53 -1.96
N TYR A 99 -14.55 -7.76 -2.18
CA TYR A 99 -15.06 -8.88 -2.97
C TYR A 99 -14.53 -8.84 -4.41
N VAL A 100 -14.63 -7.70 -5.09
CA VAL A 100 -14.15 -7.53 -6.47
C VAL A 100 -12.64 -7.71 -6.55
N ALA A 101 -11.87 -7.14 -5.63
CA ALA A 101 -10.43 -7.31 -5.58
C ALA A 101 -10.05 -8.78 -5.40
N THR A 102 -10.70 -9.50 -4.49
CA THR A 102 -10.48 -10.93 -4.28
C THR A 102 -10.83 -11.74 -5.52
N LYS A 103 -11.99 -11.50 -6.12
CA LYS A 103 -12.45 -12.18 -7.35
C LYS A 103 -11.50 -11.96 -8.53
N THR A 104 -10.90 -10.78 -8.63
CA THR A 104 -10.07 -10.40 -9.80
C THR A 104 -8.61 -10.83 -9.64
N HIS A 105 -8.06 -10.76 -8.44
CA HIS A 105 -6.62 -10.94 -8.21
C HIS A 105 -6.23 -12.24 -7.52
N SER A 106 -7.14 -12.90 -6.78
CA SER A 106 -6.80 -14.15 -6.10
C SER A 106 -6.45 -15.30 -7.04
N THR A 107 -7.04 -15.36 -8.24
CA THR A 107 -6.75 -16.42 -9.23
C THR A 107 -5.33 -16.36 -9.77
N VAL A 108 -4.72 -15.18 -9.81
CA VAL A 108 -3.32 -14.99 -10.26
C VAL A 108 -2.36 -15.54 -9.21
N ILE A 109 -2.71 -15.40 -7.94
CA ILE A 109 -1.89 -15.83 -6.80
C ILE A 109 -2.04 -17.34 -6.57
N PHE A 110 -3.25 -17.89 -6.70
CA PHE A 110 -3.50 -19.33 -6.57
C PHE A 110 -2.72 -20.21 -7.55
N ASN A 111 -2.42 -19.72 -8.75
CA ASN A 111 -1.60 -20.46 -9.72
C ASN A 111 -0.12 -20.57 -9.32
N SER A 112 0.36 -19.75 -8.39
CA SER A 112 1.72 -19.76 -7.86
C SER A 112 1.87 -20.62 -6.60
N LEU A 113 0.77 -20.90 -5.88
CA LEU A 113 0.77 -21.65 -4.61
C LEU A 113 -0.24 -22.82 -4.70
N LYS A 114 0.19 -23.91 -5.28
CA LYS A 114 -0.64 -25.10 -5.61
C LYS A 114 -1.28 -25.86 -4.44
N GLU A 115 -1.23 -25.41 -3.19
CA GLU A 115 -1.65 -26.22 -2.04
C GLU A 115 -2.48 -25.53 -0.94
N SER A 116 -2.97 -24.31 -1.11
CA SER A 116 -3.84 -23.76 -0.08
C SER A 116 -5.27 -24.25 -0.27
N LYS A 117 -5.78 -25.00 0.72
CA LYS A 117 -7.21 -25.26 0.94
C LYS A 117 -7.94 -23.96 1.35
N GLY A 118 -7.69 -22.86 0.62
CA GLY A 118 -8.37 -21.59 0.87
C GLY A 118 -9.87 -21.79 0.69
N MET A 119 -10.63 -21.31 1.64
CA MET A 119 -12.09 -21.21 1.56
C MET A 119 -12.42 -20.49 0.25
N ASN A 120 -13.29 -21.07 -0.58
CA ASN A 120 -13.77 -20.42 -1.79
C ASN A 120 -14.34 -19.06 -1.40
N ALA A 121 -13.69 -17.97 -1.84
CA ALA A 121 -14.15 -16.61 -1.63
C ALA A 121 -15.39 -16.35 -2.51
N ASP A 122 -16.49 -17.08 -2.20
CA ASP A 122 -17.75 -16.92 -2.87
C ASP A 122 -18.53 -15.72 -2.30
N ILE A 123 -19.51 -15.26 -3.02
CA ILE A 123 -20.31 -14.10 -2.65
C ILE A 123 -21.07 -14.30 -1.32
N ASN A 124 -21.44 -15.54 -0.97
CA ASN A 124 -22.15 -15.83 0.27
C ASN A 124 -21.22 -15.73 1.48
N SER A 125 -19.95 -16.10 1.32
CA SER A 125 -18.92 -15.86 2.34
C SER A 125 -18.78 -14.36 2.63
N PHE A 126 -18.74 -13.52 1.59
CA PHE A 126 -18.70 -12.06 1.76
C PHE A 126 -20.00 -11.51 2.37
N ALA A 127 -21.16 -12.00 1.99
CA ALA A 127 -22.44 -11.63 2.62
C ALA A 127 -22.41 -11.92 4.13
N SER A 128 -21.87 -13.07 4.53
CA SER A 128 -21.77 -13.45 5.95
C SER A 128 -20.83 -12.54 6.76
N LEU A 129 -19.77 -11.99 6.14
CA LEU A 129 -18.86 -11.01 6.77
C LEU A 129 -19.58 -9.72 7.19
N SER A 130 -20.66 -9.35 6.49
CA SER A 130 -21.52 -8.22 6.87
C SER A 130 -22.46 -8.53 8.04
N ARG A 131 -22.36 -9.71 8.67
CA ARG A 131 -23.31 -10.24 9.65
C ARG A 131 -24.73 -10.33 9.08
N ASN A 132 -24.84 -10.71 7.81
CA ASN A 132 -26.08 -10.79 7.03
C ASN A 132 -26.84 -9.46 6.89
N ARG A 133 -26.14 -8.34 7.02
CA ARG A 133 -26.70 -7.01 6.74
C ARG A 133 -26.98 -6.84 5.25
N PHE A 134 -26.06 -7.37 4.42
CA PHE A 134 -26.15 -7.39 2.96
C PHE A 134 -26.22 -8.84 2.47
N ASP A 135 -27.15 -9.13 1.59
CA ASP A 135 -27.22 -10.41 0.91
C ASP A 135 -26.41 -10.40 -0.41
N ALA A 136 -26.36 -11.54 -1.08
CA ALA A 136 -25.65 -11.69 -2.35
C ALA A 136 -26.18 -10.73 -3.43
N GLN A 137 -27.50 -10.44 -3.42
CA GLN A 137 -28.10 -9.56 -4.42
C GLN A 137 -27.63 -8.09 -4.24
N HIS A 138 -27.57 -7.61 -3.02
CA HIS A 138 -27.01 -6.27 -2.72
C HIS A 138 -25.58 -6.16 -3.20
N ILE A 139 -24.73 -7.18 -2.98
CA ILE A 139 -23.33 -7.17 -3.42
C ILE A 139 -23.24 -7.18 -4.95
N ILE A 140 -24.06 -7.96 -5.65
CA ILE A 140 -24.10 -8.01 -7.13
C ILE A 140 -24.48 -6.65 -7.72
N GLU A 141 -25.48 -5.99 -7.15
CA GLU A 141 -25.94 -4.68 -7.62
C GLU A 141 -24.86 -3.61 -7.36
N ALA A 142 -24.22 -3.64 -6.18
CA ALA A 142 -23.10 -2.77 -5.85
C ALA A 142 -21.88 -3.05 -6.74
N GLU A 143 -21.56 -4.32 -7.06
CA GLU A 143 -20.49 -4.67 -8.00
C GLU A 143 -20.71 -4.04 -9.38
N ARG A 144 -21.92 -4.15 -9.92
CA ARG A 144 -22.27 -3.53 -11.21
C ARG A 144 -22.08 -2.03 -11.19
N CYS A 145 -22.57 -1.36 -10.13
CA CYS A 145 -22.40 0.07 -9.96
C CYS A 145 -20.92 0.45 -9.85
N LEU A 146 -20.15 -0.25 -9.02
CA LEU A 146 -18.72 -0.05 -8.82
C LEU A 146 -17.96 -0.16 -10.15
N LEU A 147 -18.13 -1.27 -10.87
CA LEU A 147 -17.43 -1.51 -12.15
C LEU A 147 -17.79 -0.49 -13.21
N PHE A 148 -19.06 -0.10 -13.29
CA PHE A 148 -19.51 0.94 -14.22
C PHE A 148 -18.86 2.30 -13.90
N ARG A 149 -18.84 2.71 -12.62
CA ARG A 149 -18.24 3.98 -12.17
C ARG A 149 -16.72 4.00 -12.36
N LEU A 150 -16.06 2.88 -12.13
CA LEU A 150 -14.62 2.74 -12.37
C LEU A 150 -14.29 2.53 -13.86
N GLU A 151 -15.27 2.57 -14.76
CA GLU A 151 -15.10 2.34 -16.20
C GLU A 151 -14.36 1.02 -16.50
N TRP A 152 -14.60 -0.01 -15.67
CA TRP A 152 -13.92 -1.33 -15.73
C TRP A 152 -12.40 -1.25 -15.54
N ASN A 153 -11.92 -0.11 -15.07
CA ASN A 153 -10.51 0.15 -14.90
C ASN A 153 -10.02 -0.39 -13.54
N ILE A 154 -9.88 -1.71 -13.43
CA ILE A 154 -9.54 -2.43 -12.20
C ILE A 154 -8.16 -3.13 -12.24
N ASN A 155 -7.41 -2.97 -13.33
CA ASN A 155 -6.10 -3.62 -13.48
C ASN A 155 -4.96 -2.69 -13.08
N THR A 156 -5.02 -2.17 -11.85
CA THR A 156 -3.99 -1.30 -11.26
C THR A 156 -2.76 -2.10 -10.81
N VAL A 157 -1.67 -1.42 -10.49
CA VAL A 157 -0.46 -2.04 -9.95
C VAL A 157 -0.37 -1.71 -8.47
N SER A 158 -0.18 -2.73 -7.64
CA SER A 158 -0.08 -2.53 -6.20
C SER A 158 1.31 -2.04 -5.76
N PRO A 159 1.41 -1.32 -4.63
CA PRO A 159 2.71 -0.98 -4.04
C PRO A 159 3.55 -2.22 -3.69
N LEU A 160 2.93 -3.31 -3.24
CA LEU A 160 3.64 -4.56 -2.91
C LEU A 160 4.24 -5.23 -4.14
N SER A 161 3.56 -5.19 -5.29
CA SER A 161 4.14 -5.61 -6.56
C SER A 161 5.38 -4.79 -6.91
N PHE A 162 5.36 -3.48 -6.71
CA PHE A 162 6.55 -2.63 -6.91
C PHE A 162 7.68 -3.01 -5.94
N VAL A 163 7.41 -3.25 -4.66
CA VAL A 163 8.42 -3.72 -3.69
C VAL A 163 9.12 -4.96 -4.21
N ARG A 164 8.38 -5.99 -4.60
CA ARG A 164 8.94 -7.26 -5.10
C ARG A 164 9.82 -7.06 -6.33
N TYR A 165 9.39 -6.25 -7.30
CA TYR A 165 10.18 -5.99 -8.51
C TYR A 165 11.40 -5.12 -8.28
N MET A 166 11.32 -4.07 -7.44
CA MET A 166 12.44 -3.24 -7.06
C MET A 166 13.53 -4.04 -6.34
N LEU A 167 13.13 -4.93 -5.41
CA LEU A 167 14.06 -5.81 -4.71
C LEU A 167 14.67 -6.86 -5.63
N THR A 168 13.93 -7.35 -6.61
CA THR A 168 14.47 -8.24 -7.65
C THR A 168 15.53 -7.51 -8.50
N LEU A 169 15.30 -6.25 -8.87
CA LEU A 169 16.29 -5.43 -9.56
C LEU A 169 17.52 -5.19 -8.68
N LEU A 170 17.34 -4.89 -7.40
CA LEU A 170 18.44 -4.77 -6.45
C LEU A 170 19.23 -6.07 -6.36
N SER A 171 18.57 -7.21 -6.20
CA SER A 171 19.22 -8.53 -6.11
C SER A 171 20.08 -8.84 -7.34
N ASN A 172 19.62 -8.51 -8.54
CA ASN A 172 20.34 -8.71 -9.79
C ASN A 172 21.62 -7.85 -9.88
N HIS A 173 21.63 -6.68 -9.24
CA HIS A 173 22.79 -5.78 -9.24
C HIS A 173 23.71 -5.98 -8.03
N TRP A 174 23.25 -6.70 -7.02
CA TRP A 174 24.03 -7.05 -5.84
C TRP A 174 24.90 -8.28 -6.13
N LYS A 175 26.15 -8.01 -6.57
CA LYS A 175 27.06 -9.03 -7.12
C LYS A 175 27.60 -10.05 -6.11
N VAL A 176 27.52 -9.76 -4.82
CA VAL A 176 28.03 -10.69 -3.79
C VAL A 176 27.00 -11.80 -3.58
N GLN A 177 27.40 -13.02 -3.88
CA GLN A 177 26.62 -14.22 -3.56
C GLN A 177 27.04 -14.71 -2.18
N SER A 178 26.15 -14.61 -1.19
CA SER A 178 26.36 -15.17 0.14
C SER A 178 25.02 -15.48 0.78
N HIS A 179 24.98 -16.42 1.68
CA HIS A 179 23.79 -16.70 2.49
C HIS A 179 23.28 -15.45 3.23
N THR A 180 24.18 -14.59 3.66
CA THR A 180 23.87 -13.29 4.27
C THR A 180 23.08 -12.38 3.34
N LYS A 181 23.38 -12.38 2.01
CA LYS A 181 22.63 -11.59 1.02
C LYS A 181 21.19 -12.05 0.91
N GLU A 182 20.96 -13.37 0.78
CA GLU A 182 19.60 -13.93 0.65
C GLU A 182 18.78 -13.57 1.88
N LEU A 183 19.33 -13.82 3.06
CA LEU A 183 18.66 -13.47 4.32
C LEU A 183 18.40 -11.97 4.47
N ALA A 184 19.34 -11.11 4.06
CA ALA A 184 19.14 -9.67 4.09
C ALA A 184 18.04 -9.23 3.10
N LEU A 185 17.95 -9.83 1.92
CA LEU A 185 16.89 -9.55 0.95
C LEU A 185 15.52 -10.03 1.42
N ASP A 186 15.44 -11.21 2.03
CA ASP A 186 14.18 -11.72 2.58
C ASP A 186 13.68 -10.84 3.73
N ALA A 187 14.55 -10.50 4.67
CA ALA A 187 14.19 -9.59 5.76
C ALA A 187 13.85 -8.18 5.25
N LEU A 188 14.57 -7.68 4.25
CA LEU A 188 14.28 -6.38 3.62
C LEU A 188 12.91 -6.40 2.92
N CYS A 189 12.55 -7.51 2.26
CA CYS A 189 11.25 -7.69 1.63
C CYS A 189 10.13 -7.65 2.67
N GLU A 190 10.25 -8.39 3.76
CA GLU A 190 9.25 -8.45 4.83
C GLU A 190 9.07 -7.09 5.52
N ILE A 191 10.16 -6.41 5.87
CA ILE A 191 10.08 -5.07 6.50
C ILE A 191 9.48 -4.06 5.53
N SER A 192 9.90 -4.06 4.26
CA SER A 192 9.36 -3.15 3.25
C SER A 192 7.87 -3.39 3.01
N SER A 193 7.44 -4.66 2.99
CA SER A 193 6.02 -5.02 2.86
C SER A 193 5.21 -4.50 4.05
N TYR A 194 5.70 -4.67 5.27
CA TYR A 194 5.05 -4.13 6.46
C TYR A 194 4.91 -2.60 6.42
N ILE A 195 5.97 -1.87 6.05
CA ILE A 195 5.93 -0.41 5.92
C ILE A 195 4.93 0.00 4.82
N THR A 196 4.87 -0.77 3.73
CA THR A 196 3.93 -0.54 2.63
C THR A 196 2.47 -0.74 3.09
N GLU A 197 2.18 -1.78 3.86
CA GLU A 197 0.86 -2.03 4.45
C GLU A 197 0.47 -0.89 5.42
N LEU A 198 1.41 -0.46 6.25
CA LEU A 198 1.21 0.70 7.13
C LEU A 198 0.87 1.96 6.32
N ALA A 199 1.63 2.24 5.25
CA ALA A 199 1.39 3.38 4.36
C ALA A 199 -0.03 3.35 3.76
N ILE A 200 -0.49 2.19 3.31
CA ILE A 200 -1.84 2.02 2.74
C ILE A 200 -2.93 2.37 3.75
N CYS A 201 -2.72 2.06 5.04
CA CYS A 201 -3.70 2.33 6.11
C CYS A 201 -3.74 3.78 6.57
N MET A 202 -2.70 4.58 6.28
CA MET A 202 -2.60 5.95 6.80
C MET A 202 -3.62 6.90 6.18
N PRO A 203 -4.40 7.64 6.97
CA PRO A 203 -5.33 8.65 6.46
C PRO A 203 -4.60 9.84 5.83
N GLU A 204 -3.40 10.19 6.31
CA GLU A 204 -2.59 11.30 5.80
C GLU A 204 -2.17 11.09 4.33
N MET A 205 -2.17 9.87 3.84
CA MET A 205 -1.89 9.57 2.44
C MET A 205 -2.88 10.23 1.48
N THR A 206 -4.01 10.71 1.99
CA THR A 206 -4.99 11.50 1.26
C THR A 206 -4.78 13.02 1.41
N GLU A 207 -3.88 13.47 2.32
CA GLU A 207 -3.81 14.87 2.81
C GLU A 207 -2.52 15.63 2.54
N MET A 208 -1.67 15.34 1.59
CA MET A 208 -0.50 16.22 1.44
C MET A 208 -0.91 17.67 1.15
N LYS A 209 -0.79 18.50 2.19
CA LYS A 209 -0.92 19.95 2.10
C LYS A 209 0.19 20.51 1.22
N THR A 210 -0.19 21.26 0.19
CA THR A 210 0.74 22.11 -0.55
C THR A 210 1.37 23.11 0.40
N LEU A 211 2.62 22.90 0.80
CA LEU A 211 3.48 23.99 1.24
C LEU A 211 3.95 24.73 -0.02
N SER A 212 3.10 25.64 -0.51
CA SER A 212 3.46 26.59 -1.55
C SER A 212 4.43 27.60 -0.95
N CYS A 213 5.73 27.41 -1.14
CA CYS A 213 6.75 28.40 -0.81
C CYS A 213 7.05 29.39 -1.94
N THR A 214 6.50 29.18 -3.14
CA THR A 214 6.67 30.10 -4.27
C THR A 214 5.43 30.01 -5.14
N GLY A 215 4.77 31.11 -5.41
CA GLY A 215 3.49 31.31 -6.12
C GLY A 215 3.30 30.64 -7.50
N THR A 216 3.99 29.60 -7.83
CA THR A 216 3.74 28.68 -8.92
C THR A 216 3.04 27.45 -8.36
N THR A 217 1.86 27.16 -8.88
CA THR A 217 1.08 25.94 -8.58
C THR A 217 1.88 24.72 -8.98
N ALA A 218 2.83 24.30 -8.14
CA ALA A 218 3.41 22.97 -8.24
C ALA A 218 2.30 21.98 -7.89
N THR A 219 1.80 21.30 -8.89
CA THR A 219 0.84 20.21 -8.75
C THR A 219 1.52 19.09 -7.99
N LEU A 220 1.33 19.04 -6.68
CA LEU A 220 1.73 17.89 -5.88
C LEU A 220 1.00 16.66 -6.43
N ARG A 221 1.75 15.76 -7.04
CA ARG A 221 1.28 14.41 -7.31
C ARG A 221 0.97 13.79 -5.96
N GLY A 222 -0.24 13.30 -5.78
CA GLY A 222 -0.72 12.86 -4.47
C GLY A 222 0.10 11.70 -3.92
N CYS A 223 0.07 11.58 -2.63
CA CYS A 223 0.87 10.65 -1.87
C CYS A 223 0.61 9.17 -2.16
N TYR A 224 -0.51 8.84 -2.79
CA TYR A 224 -0.86 7.46 -3.15
C TYR A 224 -0.36 7.11 -4.57
N VAL A 225 0.94 7.24 -4.78
CA VAL A 225 1.60 6.69 -5.97
C VAL A 225 2.24 5.37 -5.56
N PRO A 226 1.76 4.22 -6.04
CA PRO A 226 2.24 2.89 -5.64
C PRO A 226 3.76 2.75 -5.69
N SER A 227 4.41 3.26 -6.74
CA SER A 227 5.86 3.22 -6.88
C SER A 227 6.59 4.08 -5.84
N TYR A 228 6.01 5.23 -5.44
CA TYR A 228 6.60 6.09 -4.40
C TYR A 228 6.50 5.43 -3.03
N ILE A 229 5.35 4.83 -2.72
CA ILE A 229 5.15 4.08 -1.48
C ILE A 229 6.19 2.95 -1.39
N ALA A 230 6.29 2.14 -2.44
CA ALA A 230 7.24 1.03 -2.49
C ALA A 230 8.70 1.49 -2.32
N PHE A 231 9.10 2.52 -3.05
CA PHE A 231 10.46 3.05 -3.00
C PHE A 231 10.79 3.62 -1.62
N SER A 232 9.90 4.43 -1.05
CA SER A 232 10.05 4.99 0.30
C SER A 232 10.12 3.89 1.37
N SER A 233 9.28 2.87 1.25
CA SER A 233 9.26 1.72 2.18
C SER A 233 10.58 0.94 2.15
N ILE A 234 11.15 0.71 0.95
CA ILE A 234 12.45 0.03 0.81
C ILE A 234 13.58 0.90 1.39
N LEU A 235 13.61 2.20 1.11
CA LEU A 235 14.62 3.10 1.66
C LEU A 235 14.57 3.12 3.19
N MET A 236 13.39 3.22 3.79
CA MET A 236 13.22 3.18 5.24
C MET A 236 13.61 1.83 5.83
N ALA A 237 13.23 0.72 5.18
CA ALA A 237 13.62 -0.61 5.62
C ALA A 237 15.15 -0.78 5.60
N MET A 238 15.83 -0.26 4.56
CA MET A 238 17.30 -0.29 4.48
C MET A 238 17.97 0.45 5.64
N GLU A 239 17.35 1.49 6.22
CA GLU A 239 17.90 2.23 7.36
C GLU A 239 18.07 1.36 8.61
N LEU A 240 17.31 0.25 8.72
CA LEU A 240 17.40 -0.67 9.85
C LEU A 240 18.56 -1.67 9.75
N PHE A 241 19.16 -1.80 8.59
CA PHE A 241 20.28 -2.74 8.39
C PHE A 241 21.61 -2.10 8.77
N THR A 242 22.51 -2.92 9.32
CA THR A 242 23.90 -2.51 9.56
C THR A 242 24.63 -2.25 8.24
N ILE A 243 25.70 -1.46 8.28
CA ILE A 243 26.51 -1.14 7.09
C ILE A 243 27.20 -2.41 6.54
N GLU A 244 27.50 -3.37 7.41
CA GLU A 244 28.08 -4.67 7.04
C GLU A 244 27.06 -5.53 6.27
N ALA A 245 25.77 -5.44 6.62
CA ALA A 245 24.69 -6.16 5.94
C ALA A 245 24.32 -5.52 4.61
N ILE A 246 24.02 -4.20 4.61
CA ILE A 246 23.69 -3.42 3.42
C ILE A 246 24.59 -2.18 3.40
N SER A 247 25.69 -2.26 2.66
CA SER A 247 26.65 -1.15 2.57
C SER A 247 26.06 0.08 1.87
N ASP A 248 26.62 1.25 2.16
CA ASP A 248 26.22 2.51 1.51
C ASP A 248 26.32 2.44 -0.01
N LYS A 249 27.29 1.68 -0.52
CA LYS A 249 27.42 1.44 -1.97
C LYS A 249 26.20 0.74 -2.55
N ILE A 250 25.61 -0.23 -1.83
CA ILE A 250 24.40 -0.94 -2.27
C ILE A 250 23.19 0.00 -2.23
N ARG A 251 23.08 0.84 -1.19
CA ARG A 251 22.01 1.84 -1.03
C ARG A 251 22.05 2.88 -2.16
N ILE A 252 23.23 3.43 -2.45
CA ILE A 252 23.45 4.39 -3.54
C ILE A 252 23.12 3.74 -4.89
N ASN A 253 23.65 2.54 -5.14
CA ASN A 253 23.40 1.80 -6.38
C ASN A 253 21.91 1.53 -6.60
N PHE A 254 21.18 1.18 -5.54
CA PHE A 254 19.71 1.01 -5.60
C PHE A 254 19.01 2.29 -6.05
N ALA A 255 19.32 3.42 -5.43
CA ALA A 255 18.75 4.71 -5.77
C ALA A 255 19.08 5.12 -7.24
N GLU A 256 20.30 4.86 -7.70
CA GLU A 256 20.73 5.10 -9.08
C GLU A 256 19.97 4.22 -10.08
N ILE A 257 19.79 2.93 -9.77
CA ILE A 257 19.01 2.00 -10.60
C ILE A 257 17.59 2.51 -10.76
N MET A 258 16.93 2.91 -9.66
CA MET A 258 15.56 3.40 -9.69
C MET A 258 15.44 4.71 -10.50
N SER A 259 16.31 5.67 -10.23
CA SER A 259 16.35 6.94 -10.96
C SER A 259 16.58 6.74 -12.46
N THR A 260 17.55 5.91 -12.83
CA THR A 260 17.87 5.66 -14.25
C THR A 260 16.73 5.00 -15.01
N ASN A 261 16.02 4.06 -14.38
CA ASN A 261 14.96 3.33 -15.04
C ASN A 261 13.65 4.14 -15.10
N SER A 262 13.37 4.99 -14.13
CA SER A 262 12.24 5.90 -14.19
C SER A 262 12.40 6.99 -15.28
N LYS A 263 13.60 7.50 -15.49
CA LYS A 263 13.91 8.49 -16.54
C LYS A 263 13.67 8.00 -17.96
N LYS A 264 13.74 6.69 -18.20
CA LYS A 264 13.53 6.11 -19.55
C LYS A 264 12.06 6.15 -20.01
N ILE A 265 11.12 6.34 -19.10
CA ILE A 265 9.68 6.20 -19.36
C ILE A 265 9.02 7.57 -19.53
N CYS A 266 9.57 8.58 -18.90
CA CYS A 266 9.00 9.92 -18.90
C CYS A 266 9.75 10.86 -19.87
N ASP A 267 9.00 11.54 -20.75
CA ASP A 267 9.49 12.70 -21.47
C ASP A 267 10.00 13.77 -20.50
N LYS A 268 10.90 14.63 -20.98
CA LYS A 268 11.76 15.56 -20.22
C LYS A 268 11.13 16.37 -19.08
N ASP A 269 9.80 16.48 -19.00
CA ASP A 269 9.12 17.30 -18.00
C ASP A 269 8.74 16.56 -16.71
N ILE A 270 9.02 15.23 -16.61
CA ILE A 270 8.69 14.38 -15.46
C ILE A 270 9.95 13.75 -14.85
N CYS A 271 11.10 14.42 -15.02
CA CYS A 271 12.44 13.84 -14.85
C CYS A 271 12.85 13.37 -13.45
N ASP A 272 12.07 13.62 -12.38
CA ASP A 272 12.47 13.30 -11.00
C ASP A 272 11.58 12.24 -10.32
N PHE A 273 11.14 11.26 -11.10
CA PHE A 273 10.07 10.34 -10.66
C PHE A 273 10.49 9.48 -9.45
N LEU A 274 11.54 8.70 -9.55
CA LEU A 274 12.07 7.90 -8.43
C LEU A 274 13.51 8.34 -8.12
N HIS A 275 13.64 9.39 -7.35
CA HIS A 275 14.92 9.89 -6.88
C HIS A 275 14.89 10.06 -5.36
N SER A 276 15.95 9.67 -4.66
CA SER A 276 16.00 9.74 -3.19
C SER A 276 15.88 11.17 -2.63
N GLU A 277 16.22 12.18 -3.44
CA GLU A 277 16.09 13.60 -3.10
C GLU A 277 14.73 14.20 -3.52
N ASN A 278 13.85 13.41 -4.17
CA ASN A 278 12.51 13.87 -4.52
C ASN A 278 11.76 14.28 -3.24
N GLN A 279 11.25 15.50 -3.23
CA GLN A 279 10.58 16.09 -2.07
C GLN A 279 9.34 15.26 -1.65
N ASP A 280 8.62 14.69 -2.59
CA ASP A 280 7.42 13.87 -2.31
C ASP A 280 7.82 12.57 -1.60
N ILE A 281 8.92 11.94 -2.01
CA ILE A 281 9.47 10.75 -1.37
C ILE A 281 9.96 11.08 0.04
N GLN A 282 10.69 12.18 0.22
CA GLN A 282 11.17 12.63 1.53
C GLN A 282 10.01 12.97 2.49
N ASN A 283 8.97 13.64 1.97
CA ASN A 283 7.77 13.94 2.74
C ASN A 283 7.03 12.67 3.15
N LEU A 284 6.91 11.71 2.24
CA LEU A 284 6.29 10.42 2.52
C LEU A 284 7.07 9.65 3.60
N MET A 285 8.39 9.57 3.48
CA MET A 285 9.25 8.95 4.49
C MET A 285 9.12 9.65 5.85
N ALA A 286 9.01 10.98 5.88
CA ALA A 286 8.82 11.74 7.11
C ALA A 286 7.48 11.43 7.79
N ILE A 287 6.41 11.22 7.01
CA ILE A 287 5.10 10.79 7.51
C ILE A 287 5.21 9.36 8.07
N LEU A 288 5.73 8.44 7.29
CA LEU A 288 5.86 7.03 7.67
C LEU A 288 6.71 6.83 8.94
N ARG A 289 7.78 7.62 9.13
CA ARG A 289 8.61 7.54 10.34
C ARG A 289 7.88 7.87 11.65
N LYS A 290 6.75 8.58 11.60
CA LYS A 290 5.97 8.89 12.81
C LYS A 290 5.28 7.67 13.38
N ASP A 291 4.78 6.79 12.50
CA ASP A 291 3.94 5.65 12.88
C ASP A 291 4.64 4.31 12.70
N PHE A 292 5.84 4.30 12.11
CA PHE A 292 6.64 3.09 11.95
C PHE A 292 7.52 2.86 13.18
N HIS A 293 7.22 1.78 13.90
CA HIS A 293 7.93 1.33 15.10
C HIS A 293 8.68 0.02 14.82
N PRO A 294 9.98 0.08 14.46
CA PRO A 294 10.75 -1.10 14.08
C PRO A 294 10.86 -2.15 15.18
N GLU A 295 10.88 -1.73 16.45
CA GLU A 295 10.88 -2.61 17.62
C GLU A 295 9.64 -3.52 17.64
N VAL A 296 8.46 -3.01 17.34
CA VAL A 296 7.20 -3.78 17.29
C VAL A 296 7.24 -4.83 16.18
N VAL A 297 7.82 -4.47 15.03
CA VAL A 297 7.97 -5.41 13.89
C VAL A 297 8.90 -6.56 14.26
N ILE A 298 10.03 -6.24 14.89
CA ILE A 298 11.01 -7.24 15.31
C ILE A 298 10.44 -8.12 16.42
N GLU A 299 9.77 -7.56 17.42
CA GLU A 299 9.12 -8.31 18.51
C GLU A 299 8.09 -9.30 17.97
N LYS A 300 7.23 -8.87 17.03
CA LYS A 300 6.26 -9.77 16.38
C LYS A 300 6.96 -10.86 15.58
N ALA A 301 8.01 -10.53 14.83
CA ALA A 301 8.77 -11.51 14.06
C ALA A 301 9.45 -12.55 14.97
N MET A 302 9.89 -12.14 16.16
CA MET A 302 10.54 -13.03 17.14
C MET A 302 9.61 -14.12 17.72
N LEU A 303 8.30 -14.01 17.51
CA LEU A 303 7.35 -15.09 17.85
C LEU A 303 7.51 -16.33 16.95
N CYS A 304 8.18 -16.20 15.79
CA CYS A 304 8.48 -17.31 14.90
C CYS A 304 9.98 -17.34 14.62
N ASP A 305 10.68 -18.36 15.12
CA ASP A 305 12.15 -18.49 15.01
C ASP A 305 12.66 -18.52 13.56
N GLN A 306 11.84 -18.96 12.62
CA GLN A 306 12.18 -19.06 11.20
C GLN A 306 11.79 -17.81 10.40
N HIS A 307 11.16 -16.80 11.04
CA HIS A 307 10.78 -15.59 10.35
C HIS A 307 12.03 -14.83 9.85
N PRO A 308 12.10 -14.37 8.59
CA PRO A 308 13.30 -13.74 8.02
C PRO A 308 13.84 -12.58 8.85
N ILE A 309 12.97 -11.72 9.38
CA ILE A 309 13.34 -10.61 10.26
C ILE A 309 13.98 -11.12 11.56
N ALA A 310 13.39 -12.15 12.18
CA ALA A 310 13.92 -12.73 13.42
C ALA A 310 15.30 -13.33 13.21
N VAL A 311 15.50 -14.07 12.12
CA VAL A 311 16.79 -14.68 11.77
C VAL A 311 17.81 -13.58 11.47
N ALA A 312 17.47 -12.56 10.69
CA ALA A 312 18.35 -11.43 10.38
C ALA A 312 18.75 -10.66 11.64
N PHE A 313 17.81 -10.44 12.57
CA PHE A 313 18.10 -9.78 13.84
C PHE A 313 19.05 -10.61 14.72
N LYS A 314 18.80 -11.92 14.88
CA LYS A 314 19.67 -12.83 15.64
C LYS A 314 21.09 -12.92 15.04
N GLN A 315 21.23 -12.75 13.74
CA GLN A 315 22.55 -12.73 13.07
C GLN A 315 23.21 -11.35 13.09
N GLY A 316 22.61 -10.35 13.73
CA GLY A 316 23.19 -9.00 13.84
C GLY A 316 23.16 -8.20 12.53
N LEU A 317 22.30 -8.55 11.58
CA LEU A 317 22.14 -7.82 10.32
C LEU A 317 21.30 -6.54 10.50
N LEU A 318 20.46 -6.50 11.53
CA LEU A 318 19.60 -5.36 11.86
C LEU A 318 20.17 -4.61 13.07
N ALA A 319 20.20 -3.27 12.97
CA ALA A 319 20.56 -2.36 14.05
C ALA A 319 19.30 -1.63 14.52
N LEU A 320 18.86 -1.91 15.75
CA LEU A 320 17.91 -1.03 16.43
C LEU A 320 18.65 0.26 16.78
N LYS A 321 18.39 1.34 16.06
CA LYS A 321 18.69 2.67 16.58
C LYS A 321 17.66 2.90 17.69
N THR A 322 18.06 2.69 18.95
CA THR A 322 17.26 3.10 20.10
C THR A 322 17.07 4.61 20.02
N CYS A 323 15.97 5.04 19.42
CA CYS A 323 15.48 6.38 19.66
C CYS A 323 15.02 6.36 21.12
N SER A 324 15.81 7.03 22.00
CA SER A 324 15.40 7.31 23.37
C SER A 324 14.18 8.24 23.32
N HIS A 325 13.01 7.65 23.17
CA HIS A 325 11.74 8.28 23.47
C HIS A 325 11.22 7.65 24.75
N ASP A 326 11.46 8.37 25.85
CA ASP A 326 10.81 8.12 27.12
C ASP A 326 9.29 8.12 26.93
N GLY A 327 8.64 7.00 27.16
CA GLY A 327 7.24 6.96 27.61
C GLY A 327 6.15 6.88 26.57
N ILE A 328 6.29 6.20 25.43
CA ILE A 328 5.13 5.86 24.59
C ILE A 328 4.80 4.38 24.81
N GLN A 329 3.71 4.13 25.55
CA GLN A 329 3.05 2.83 25.56
C GLN A 329 2.61 2.50 24.13
N ALA A 330 2.99 1.30 23.65
CA ALA A 330 2.47 0.78 22.39
C ALA A 330 0.93 0.86 22.42
N PRO A 331 0.28 1.34 21.35
CA PRO A 331 -1.17 1.33 21.30
C PRO A 331 -1.65 -0.12 21.40
N ASP A 332 -2.50 -0.38 22.40
CA ASP A 332 -3.19 -1.66 22.54
C ASP A 332 -3.90 -1.96 21.22
N PHE A 333 -3.59 -3.12 20.66
CA PHE A 333 -4.28 -3.65 19.49
C PHE A 333 -5.73 -3.92 19.88
N VAL A 334 -6.60 -2.96 19.63
CA VAL A 334 -8.04 -3.13 19.81
C VAL A 334 -8.49 -4.06 18.68
N GLU A 335 -9.02 -5.24 19.07
CA GLU A 335 -9.68 -6.13 18.11
C GLU A 335 -10.69 -5.33 17.27
N PRO A 336 -10.71 -5.48 15.93
CA PRO A 336 -11.58 -4.70 15.06
C PRO A 336 -13.04 -5.14 15.19
N GLN A 337 -13.70 -4.74 16.28
CA GLN A 337 -15.12 -5.00 16.48
C GLN A 337 -16.05 -3.93 15.91
N VAL A 338 -15.53 -2.85 15.30
CA VAL A 338 -16.30 -1.59 15.21
C VAL A 338 -16.88 -1.26 13.83
N VAL A 339 -16.41 -1.82 12.72
CA VAL A 339 -16.85 -1.38 11.39
C VAL A 339 -18.33 -1.72 11.09
N PHE A 340 -18.89 -2.73 11.76
CA PHE A 340 -20.28 -3.15 11.59
C PHE A 340 -21.13 -3.12 12.89
N GLN A 341 -20.69 -2.33 13.89
CA GLN A 341 -21.53 -2.10 15.09
C GLN A 341 -22.29 -0.78 14.94
N LYS A 342 -23.63 -0.91 14.72
CA LYS A 342 -24.75 0.07 14.72
C LYS A 342 -24.64 1.22 13.74
#